data_26b23918860bfadc32e27d6ca0d52a85
#
_entry.id   26b23918860bfadc32e27d6ca0d52a85
#
_cell.length_a   1.000
_cell.length_b   1.000
_cell.length_c   1.000
_cell.angle_alpha   90.00
_cell.angle_beta   90.00
_cell.angle_gamma   90.00
#
_symmetry.space_group_name_H-M   'P 1'
#
loop_
_entity.id
_entity.type
_entity.pdbx_description
1 polymer ?
#
loop_
_entity_poly.entity_id
_entity_poly.type
_entity_poly.pdbx_seq_one_letter_code
_entity_poly.pdbx_strand_id
1 'polypeptide(L)'
;MRVGILSLMQESNTFIQNETELNHFEEDLLLEGEDIRSTMENAHHEIGGFFQGLRDQKVEAVPIFTARALPFGTVSSSAYTKLIERMFFLTKKAGKLDGYLVAPHGATVSGEYPDVDGHWLHKLRQRVGSGTPIIGTLDLHANLSLQMVEATDALIGYRSNPHLDQRDRGVEAAEMMVKMLRGEINPCQKAVFPPFIMNIEKQCTTETPCKELYEHAEKLRERDGILSISILQGFPYADVSEMGSALLAISDGDDGSAEKVLEELSEKLWNSRSQFDGAGVDLETAMESLNEITGRTCLLDMGDNVGGGSPADGTLLAKALMTHLVERSFVCIYDPYATELACNAGIGHSIMLQIGGKTGSDNGTPITAEVKVRGIYSGKFEEKQPRHGGFSSFDQGKTAVVENNSGLTVMLTTKRMAPFSLEQLYSCG
;
A
#
# COMPACT_ATOMS: atom_id res chain seq x y z
N MET A 1 4.23 32.00 -2.60
CA MET A 1 4.82 30.81 -1.95
C MET A 1 4.84 29.69 -2.98
N ARG A 2 5.91 28.88 -2.95
CA ARG A 2 6.15 27.75 -3.86
C ARG A 2 6.46 26.50 -3.04
N VAL A 3 5.67 25.44 -3.19
CA VAL A 3 5.79 24.22 -2.39
C VAL A 3 6.12 23.04 -3.33
N GLY A 4 7.22 22.35 -3.03
CA GLY A 4 7.66 21.16 -3.76
C GLY A 4 6.82 19.93 -3.41
N ILE A 5 6.61 19.04 -4.38
CA ILE A 5 5.94 17.76 -4.16
C ILE A 5 6.90 16.61 -4.50
N LEU A 6 7.14 15.73 -3.54
CA LEU A 6 8.02 14.56 -3.65
C LEU A 6 7.30 13.32 -3.14
N SER A 7 7.49 12.20 -3.82
CA SER A 7 6.97 10.90 -3.36
C SER A 7 7.91 9.76 -3.76
N LEU A 8 8.10 8.82 -2.84
CA LEU A 8 8.71 7.52 -3.09
C LEU A 8 7.98 6.50 -2.22
N MET A 9 7.23 5.61 -2.85
CA MET A 9 6.31 4.70 -2.17
C MET A 9 6.55 3.25 -2.60
N GLN A 10 6.79 2.39 -1.65
CA GLN A 10 6.79 0.95 -1.83
C GLN A 10 6.62 0.29 -0.46
N GLU A 11 5.92 -0.82 -0.38
CA GLU A 11 5.72 -1.62 0.82
C GLU A 11 6.49 -2.92 0.65
N SER A 12 7.53 -3.10 1.47
CA SER A 12 8.51 -4.16 1.29
C SER A 12 8.24 -5.38 2.16
N ASN A 13 7.95 -6.51 1.53
CA ASN A 13 7.92 -7.80 2.20
C ASN A 13 9.34 -8.39 2.25
N THR A 14 9.95 -8.41 3.42
CA THR A 14 11.32 -8.89 3.59
C THR A 14 11.44 -10.41 3.66
N PHE A 15 10.32 -11.14 3.72
CA PHE A 15 10.31 -12.61 3.78
C PHE A 15 10.36 -13.27 2.41
N ILE A 16 10.20 -12.52 1.33
CA ILE A 16 10.35 -13.04 -0.03
C ILE A 16 11.75 -12.75 -0.59
N GLN A 17 12.23 -13.64 -1.46
CA GLN A 17 13.58 -13.53 -2.03
C GLN A 17 13.69 -12.59 -3.22
N ASN A 18 12.56 -12.34 -3.89
CA ASN A 18 12.51 -11.47 -5.06
C ASN A 18 12.66 -10.01 -4.63
N GLU A 19 13.49 -9.25 -5.34
CA GLU A 19 13.67 -7.83 -5.08
C GLU A 19 12.77 -6.96 -5.95
N THR A 20 12.43 -5.77 -5.44
CA THR A 20 11.78 -4.71 -6.21
C THR A 20 12.84 -3.94 -6.98
N GLU A 21 12.87 -4.12 -8.28
CA GLU A 21 13.81 -3.48 -9.20
C GLU A 21 13.25 -2.18 -9.80
N LEU A 22 14.09 -1.39 -10.47
CA LEU A 22 13.70 -0.12 -11.07
C LEU A 22 12.55 -0.27 -12.07
N ASN A 23 12.53 -1.35 -12.86
CA ASN A 23 11.46 -1.59 -13.81
C ASN A 23 10.07 -1.73 -13.16
N HIS A 24 9.98 -2.21 -11.91
CA HIS A 24 8.70 -2.26 -11.18
C HIS A 24 8.13 -0.87 -10.91
N PHE A 25 8.99 0.13 -10.67
CA PHE A 25 8.58 1.53 -10.57
C PHE A 25 8.21 2.11 -11.95
N GLU A 26 8.95 1.77 -12.99
CA GLU A 26 8.66 2.21 -14.37
C GLU A 26 7.34 1.63 -14.89
N GLU A 27 7.00 0.41 -14.49
CA GLU A 27 5.75 -0.27 -14.87
C GLU A 27 4.52 0.23 -14.11
N ASP A 28 4.68 0.62 -12.83
CA ASP A 28 3.58 1.13 -12.00
C ASP A 28 3.49 2.66 -12.09
N LEU A 29 4.46 3.39 -11.51
CA LEU A 29 4.48 4.85 -11.55
C LEU A 29 5.89 5.40 -11.34
N LEU A 30 6.43 6.06 -12.35
CA LEU A 30 7.66 6.84 -12.27
C LEU A 30 7.50 8.12 -13.10
N LEU A 31 7.24 9.24 -12.44
CA LEU A 31 6.92 10.52 -13.07
C LEU A 31 7.78 11.66 -12.54
N GLU A 32 8.00 12.69 -13.37
CA GLU A 32 8.82 13.86 -13.07
C GLU A 32 8.13 15.14 -13.53
N GLY A 33 8.31 16.20 -12.76
CA GLY A 33 7.82 17.53 -13.14
C GLY A 33 6.32 17.55 -13.44
N GLU A 34 5.92 18.22 -14.51
CA GLU A 34 4.51 18.43 -14.84
C GLU A 34 3.76 17.15 -15.27
N ASP A 35 4.45 16.06 -15.58
CA ASP A 35 3.82 14.77 -15.83
C ASP A 35 3.12 14.24 -14.56
N ILE A 36 3.65 14.60 -13.36
CA ILE A 36 2.99 14.32 -12.08
C ILE A 36 1.64 15.03 -12.01
N ARG A 37 1.59 16.32 -12.37
CA ARG A 37 0.35 17.09 -12.37
C ARG A 37 -0.66 16.49 -13.33
N SER A 38 -0.27 16.26 -14.59
CA SER A 38 -1.16 15.75 -15.63
C SER A 38 -1.79 14.40 -15.26
N THR A 39 -1.06 13.55 -14.51
CA THR A 39 -1.51 12.22 -14.12
C THR A 39 -2.28 12.23 -12.80
N MET A 40 -1.82 12.99 -11.81
CA MET A 40 -2.25 12.81 -10.41
C MET A 40 -3.07 13.95 -9.82
N GLU A 41 -3.19 15.11 -10.46
CA GLU A 41 -3.93 16.26 -9.90
C GLU A 41 -5.39 15.92 -9.55
N ASN A 42 -6.02 15.06 -10.35
CA ASN A 42 -7.39 14.63 -10.15
C ASN A 42 -7.52 13.21 -9.57
N ALA A 43 -6.39 12.54 -9.29
CA ALA A 43 -6.40 11.21 -8.71
C ALA A 43 -6.94 11.24 -7.27
N HIS A 44 -7.59 10.15 -6.87
CA HIS A 44 -8.06 9.95 -5.48
C HIS A 44 -6.90 9.45 -4.58
N HIS A 45 -5.82 10.21 -4.60
CA HIS A 45 -4.54 9.92 -3.98
C HIS A 45 -4.04 11.16 -3.23
N GLU A 46 -3.17 11.03 -2.24
CA GLU A 46 -2.68 12.16 -1.44
C GLU A 46 -1.98 13.22 -2.29
N ILE A 47 -1.27 12.83 -3.35
CA ILE A 47 -0.66 13.80 -4.29
C ILE A 47 -1.74 14.66 -4.96
N GLY A 48 -2.87 14.07 -5.34
CA GLY A 48 -4.04 14.82 -5.81
C GLY A 48 -4.59 15.76 -4.74
N GLY A 49 -4.58 15.34 -3.48
CA GLY A 49 -4.92 16.16 -2.32
C GLY A 49 -3.93 17.33 -2.13
N PHE A 50 -2.62 17.10 -2.30
CA PHE A 50 -1.61 18.17 -2.25
C PHE A 50 -1.89 19.26 -3.29
N PHE A 51 -2.14 18.86 -4.54
CA PHE A 51 -2.50 19.81 -5.60
C PHE A 51 -3.77 20.57 -5.27
N GLN A 52 -4.82 19.90 -4.78
CA GLN A 52 -6.08 20.52 -4.41
C GLN A 52 -5.89 21.53 -3.28
N GLY A 53 -5.30 21.13 -2.15
CA GLY A 53 -5.12 21.99 -0.99
C GLY A 53 -4.26 23.22 -1.29
N LEU A 54 -3.14 23.06 -2.06
CA LEU A 54 -2.33 24.20 -2.48
C LEU A 54 -3.08 25.15 -3.43
N ARG A 55 -3.84 24.61 -4.39
CA ARG A 55 -4.65 25.41 -5.33
C ARG A 55 -5.71 26.22 -4.60
N ASP A 56 -6.45 25.61 -3.66
CA ASP A 56 -7.51 26.24 -2.91
C ASP A 56 -6.96 27.39 -2.03
N GLN A 57 -5.71 27.25 -1.58
CA GLN A 57 -4.96 28.26 -0.81
C GLN A 57 -4.16 29.25 -1.69
N LYS A 58 -4.22 29.15 -3.03
CA LYS A 58 -3.51 29.98 -4.00
C LYS A 58 -1.98 29.95 -3.82
N VAL A 59 -1.43 28.78 -3.54
CA VAL A 59 0.00 28.50 -3.43
C VAL A 59 0.44 27.71 -4.66
N GLU A 60 1.60 28.05 -5.21
CA GLU A 60 2.17 27.34 -6.37
C GLU A 60 2.66 25.95 -5.95
N ALA A 61 2.05 24.91 -6.54
CA ALA A 61 2.54 23.56 -6.45
C ALA A 61 3.64 23.32 -7.48
N VAL A 62 4.81 22.85 -7.03
CA VAL A 62 5.95 22.51 -7.87
C VAL A 62 6.15 20.99 -7.82
N PRO A 63 5.57 20.24 -8.78
CA PRO A 63 5.77 18.80 -8.81
C PRO A 63 7.22 18.49 -9.22
N ILE A 64 7.89 17.60 -8.50
CA ILE A 64 9.32 17.34 -8.70
C ILE A 64 9.56 15.89 -9.10
N PHE A 65 9.14 14.97 -8.24
CA PHE A 65 9.41 13.53 -8.42
C PHE A 65 8.34 12.71 -7.73
N THR A 66 7.88 11.65 -8.39
CA THR A 66 7.04 10.62 -7.78
C THR A 66 7.41 9.26 -8.35
N ALA A 67 7.61 8.30 -7.46
CA ALA A 67 7.86 6.91 -7.81
C ALA A 67 7.03 6.00 -6.90
N ARG A 68 6.38 5.02 -7.50
CA ARG A 68 5.64 3.97 -6.78
C ARG A 68 5.85 2.63 -7.46
N ALA A 69 6.01 1.59 -6.65
CA ALA A 69 5.90 0.21 -7.09
C ALA A 69 4.89 -0.54 -6.22
N LEU A 70 4.19 -1.51 -6.81
CA LEU A 70 3.31 -2.39 -6.03
C LEU A 70 4.09 -3.07 -4.90
N PRO A 71 3.45 -3.36 -3.76
CA PRO A 71 4.08 -4.10 -2.67
C PRO A 71 4.76 -5.37 -3.19
N PHE A 72 6.03 -5.57 -2.84
CA PHE A 72 6.85 -6.73 -3.25
C PHE A 72 8.02 -6.89 -2.28
N GLY A 73 9.09 -7.62 -2.66
CA GLY A 73 10.27 -7.71 -1.84
C GLY A 73 11.03 -6.41 -1.66
N THR A 74 12.11 -6.45 -0.92
CA THR A 74 12.98 -5.29 -0.65
C THR A 74 13.40 -4.60 -1.95
N VAL A 75 13.46 -3.28 -1.93
CA VAL A 75 13.98 -2.51 -3.07
C VAL A 75 15.46 -2.80 -3.23
N SER A 76 15.90 -3.21 -4.42
CA SER A 76 17.31 -3.47 -4.66
C SER A 76 18.14 -2.20 -4.43
N SER A 77 19.37 -2.37 -3.89
CA SER A 77 20.27 -1.24 -3.63
C SER A 77 20.50 -0.40 -4.89
N SER A 78 20.55 -1.06 -6.06
CA SER A 78 20.74 -0.38 -7.34
C SER A 78 19.54 0.46 -7.76
N ALA A 79 18.32 -0.05 -7.56
CA ALA A 79 17.09 0.68 -7.84
C ALA A 79 16.95 1.88 -6.91
N TYR A 80 17.13 1.70 -5.60
CA TYR A 80 17.06 2.77 -4.63
C TYR A 80 18.07 3.89 -4.92
N THR A 81 19.32 3.53 -5.19
CA THR A 81 20.37 4.52 -5.52
C THR A 81 19.95 5.39 -6.71
N LYS A 82 19.47 4.79 -7.79
CA LYS A 82 19.01 5.52 -8.98
C LYS A 82 17.82 6.43 -8.68
N LEU A 83 16.83 5.96 -7.95
CA LEU A 83 15.64 6.72 -7.58
C LEU A 83 16.01 7.93 -6.71
N ILE A 84 16.83 7.75 -5.68
CA ILE A 84 17.21 8.80 -4.75
C ILE A 84 18.14 9.85 -5.40
N GLU A 85 19.08 9.44 -6.24
CA GLU A 85 19.92 10.35 -7.00
C GLU A 85 19.07 11.20 -7.95
N ARG A 86 18.11 10.60 -8.65
CA ARG A 86 17.21 11.29 -9.56
C ARG A 86 16.30 12.28 -8.82
N MET A 87 15.70 11.84 -7.72
CA MET A 87 14.87 12.71 -6.86
C MET A 87 15.65 13.97 -6.43
N PHE A 88 16.86 13.82 -5.92
CA PHE A 88 17.63 14.95 -5.42
C PHE A 88 18.25 15.81 -6.53
N PHE A 89 18.54 15.24 -7.68
CA PHE A 89 18.90 16.02 -8.86
C PHE A 89 17.77 16.96 -9.28
N LEU A 90 16.54 16.45 -9.35
CA LEU A 90 15.35 17.24 -9.70
C LEU A 90 14.99 18.26 -8.62
N THR A 91 15.11 17.90 -7.34
CA THR A 91 14.93 18.82 -6.22
C THR A 91 15.87 20.02 -6.31
N LYS A 92 17.14 19.78 -6.63
CA LYS A 92 18.12 20.85 -6.86
C LYS A 92 17.74 21.73 -8.08
N LYS A 93 17.24 21.11 -9.16
CA LYS A 93 16.81 21.82 -10.37
C LYS A 93 15.58 22.70 -10.14
N ALA A 94 14.68 22.33 -9.22
CA ALA A 94 13.48 23.10 -8.86
C ALA A 94 13.83 24.47 -8.21
N GLY A 95 15.04 24.64 -7.70
CA GLY A 95 15.52 25.86 -7.09
C GLY A 95 15.00 26.06 -5.67
N LYS A 96 14.91 27.34 -5.25
CA LYS A 96 14.44 27.65 -3.89
C LYS A 96 12.93 27.48 -3.79
N LEU A 97 12.49 26.73 -2.80
CA LEU A 97 11.09 26.49 -2.44
C LEU A 97 10.86 26.94 -0.98
N ASP A 98 9.61 27.26 -0.69
CA ASP A 98 9.22 27.72 0.66
C ASP A 98 8.91 26.55 1.59
N GLY A 99 8.57 25.37 1.04
CA GLY A 99 8.29 24.13 1.79
C GLY A 99 8.20 22.92 0.87
N TYR A 100 8.07 21.75 1.46
CA TYR A 100 7.95 20.47 0.76
C TYR A 100 6.78 19.65 1.30
N LEU A 101 5.89 19.21 0.42
CA LEU A 101 4.92 18.16 0.67
C LEU A 101 5.50 16.84 0.20
N VAL A 102 5.50 15.86 1.09
CA VAL A 102 6.14 14.57 0.87
C VAL A 102 5.15 13.41 1.08
N ALA A 103 5.25 12.40 0.23
CA ALA A 103 4.46 11.18 0.36
C ALA A 103 5.39 9.95 0.36
N PRO A 104 6.04 9.62 1.49
CA PRO A 104 6.62 8.32 1.74
C PRO A 104 5.51 7.28 1.95
N HIS A 105 5.82 6.00 1.77
CA HIS A 105 4.91 4.94 2.25
C HIS A 105 5.00 4.79 3.78
N GLY A 106 6.21 4.65 4.27
CA GLY A 106 6.53 4.38 5.66
C GLY A 106 6.92 2.92 5.96
N ALA A 107 6.88 2.04 4.95
CA ALA A 107 7.28 0.63 5.09
C ALA A 107 8.22 0.17 3.97
N THR A 108 8.95 1.11 3.37
CA THR A 108 9.92 0.79 2.31
C THR A 108 11.24 0.31 2.93
N VAL A 109 11.71 -0.85 2.48
CA VAL A 109 13.00 -1.45 2.88
C VAL A 109 13.87 -1.64 1.64
N SER A 110 15.17 -1.40 1.76
CA SER A 110 16.16 -1.76 0.73
C SER A 110 17.29 -2.60 1.33
N GLY A 111 18.10 -3.21 0.47
CA GLY A 111 19.21 -4.04 0.93
C GLY A 111 20.23 -3.32 1.82
N GLU A 112 20.34 -1.98 1.73
CA GLU A 112 21.28 -1.18 2.56
C GLU A 112 20.57 -0.38 3.65
N TYR A 113 19.27 -0.09 3.48
CA TYR A 113 18.52 0.78 4.39
C TYR A 113 17.23 0.08 4.82
N PRO A 114 17.16 -0.41 6.07
CA PRO A 114 15.92 -0.99 6.61
C PRO A 114 14.80 0.04 6.76
N ASP A 115 15.13 1.32 6.91
CA ASP A 115 14.22 2.47 6.87
C ASP A 115 14.57 3.38 5.69
N VAL A 116 14.08 3.03 4.51
CA VAL A 116 14.28 3.84 3.29
C VAL A 116 13.58 5.19 3.42
N ASP A 117 12.38 5.19 3.99
CA ASP A 117 11.55 6.40 4.08
C ASP A 117 12.21 7.43 5.02
N GLY A 118 12.65 7.03 6.19
CA GLY A 118 13.42 7.89 7.09
C GLY A 118 14.74 8.35 6.49
N HIS A 119 15.43 7.46 5.77
CA HIS A 119 16.70 7.80 5.14
C HIS A 119 16.56 8.93 4.10
N TRP A 120 15.60 8.85 3.15
CA TRP A 120 15.48 9.90 2.16
C TRP A 120 14.87 11.20 2.72
N LEU A 121 13.96 11.12 3.69
CA LEU A 121 13.43 12.27 4.41
C LEU A 121 14.54 13.01 5.17
N HIS A 122 15.39 12.27 5.87
CA HIS A 122 16.56 12.85 6.56
C HIS A 122 17.52 13.53 5.58
N LYS A 123 17.81 12.90 4.44
CA LYS A 123 18.61 13.53 3.38
C LYS A 123 17.96 14.79 2.79
N LEU A 124 16.64 14.80 2.67
CA LEU A 124 15.92 16.01 2.25
C LEU A 124 16.10 17.10 3.30
N ARG A 125 15.88 16.80 4.59
CA ARG A 125 16.05 17.75 5.70
C ARG A 125 17.47 18.34 5.74
N GLN A 126 18.49 17.52 5.57
CA GLN A 126 19.89 18.00 5.51
C GLN A 126 20.12 18.98 4.38
N ARG A 127 19.44 18.83 3.22
CA ARG A 127 19.60 19.70 2.06
C ARG A 127 18.86 21.03 2.18
N VAL A 128 17.65 20.99 2.75
CA VAL A 128 16.77 22.17 2.79
C VAL A 128 16.95 22.98 4.07
N GLY A 129 17.55 22.38 5.11
CA GLY A 129 17.77 23.00 6.43
C GLY A 129 16.54 22.96 7.32
N SER A 130 16.72 23.30 8.60
CA SER A 130 15.64 23.25 9.61
C SER A 130 14.58 24.35 9.45
N GLY A 131 14.87 25.41 8.70
CA GLY A 131 13.94 26.52 8.47
C GLY A 131 12.97 26.31 7.30
N THR A 132 13.05 25.20 6.58
CA THR A 132 12.15 24.90 5.45
C THR A 132 11.19 23.81 5.87
N PRO A 133 9.87 24.07 5.95
CA PRO A 133 8.89 23.06 6.34
C PRO A 133 8.88 21.83 5.44
N ILE A 134 8.79 20.65 6.05
CA ILE A 134 8.55 19.36 5.39
C ILE A 134 7.35 18.73 6.09
N ILE A 135 6.22 18.65 5.39
CA ILE A 135 4.99 18.03 5.89
C ILE A 135 4.60 16.91 4.93
N GLY A 136 4.16 15.78 5.46
CA GLY A 136 3.84 14.63 4.63
C GLY A 136 2.65 13.80 5.07
N THR A 137 2.34 12.84 4.21
CA THR A 137 1.38 11.78 4.48
C THR A 137 2.09 10.45 4.60
N LEU A 138 1.50 9.51 5.34
CA LEU A 138 1.94 8.13 5.47
C LEU A 138 0.77 7.19 5.22
N ASP A 139 1.05 6.05 4.61
CA ASP A 139 0.13 4.92 4.69
C ASP A 139 -0.03 4.49 6.15
N LEU A 140 -1.23 4.01 6.52
CA LEU A 140 -1.46 3.55 7.90
C LEU A 140 -0.69 2.24 8.23
N HIS A 141 -0.20 1.53 7.19
CA HIS A 141 0.69 0.38 7.36
C HIS A 141 2.16 0.78 7.57
N ALA A 142 2.46 2.06 7.75
CA ALA A 142 3.83 2.51 8.02
C ALA A 142 4.41 1.87 9.29
N ASN A 143 5.64 1.40 9.18
CA ASN A 143 6.52 1.07 10.30
C ASN A 143 7.30 2.35 10.66
N LEU A 144 6.65 3.23 11.44
CA LEU A 144 7.17 4.57 11.72
C LEU A 144 8.52 4.50 12.44
N SER A 145 9.50 5.27 11.96
CA SER A 145 10.79 5.42 12.61
C SER A 145 10.93 6.79 13.30
N LEU A 146 11.81 6.87 14.29
CA LEU A 146 12.23 8.16 14.86
C LEU A 146 12.86 9.04 13.79
N GLN A 147 13.57 8.47 12.82
CA GLN A 147 14.20 9.22 11.74
C GLN A 147 13.18 9.91 10.83
N MET A 148 12.04 9.28 10.55
CA MET A 148 10.93 9.93 9.82
C MET A 148 10.36 11.11 10.61
N VAL A 149 10.13 10.92 11.92
CA VAL A 149 9.57 11.96 12.82
C VAL A 149 10.53 13.15 12.92
N GLU A 150 11.82 12.91 13.16
CA GLU A 150 12.83 13.97 13.33
C GLU A 150 13.13 14.70 12.01
N ALA A 151 12.94 14.06 10.86
CA ALA A 151 13.21 14.65 9.55
C ALA A 151 12.09 15.58 9.06
N THR A 152 10.89 15.52 9.64
CA THR A 152 9.70 16.24 9.18
C THR A 152 9.13 17.16 10.26
N ASP A 153 8.31 18.13 9.87
CA ASP A 153 7.61 19.00 10.82
C ASP A 153 6.23 18.44 11.18
N ALA A 154 5.63 17.68 10.28
CA ALA A 154 4.37 16.96 10.52
C ALA A 154 4.21 15.79 9.55
N LEU A 155 3.70 14.66 10.06
CA LEU A 155 3.30 13.48 9.28
C LEU A 155 1.85 13.11 9.61
N ILE A 156 1.05 12.87 8.58
CA ILE A 156 -0.38 12.57 8.69
C ILE A 156 -0.66 11.21 8.08
N GLY A 157 -1.00 10.22 8.91
CA GLY A 157 -1.36 8.88 8.45
C GLY A 157 -2.78 8.79 7.89
N TYR A 158 -3.01 7.88 6.95
CA TYR A 158 -4.37 7.53 6.53
C TYR A 158 -5.18 7.03 7.73
N ARG A 159 -6.51 7.20 7.66
CA ARG A 159 -7.43 6.85 8.75
C ARG A 159 -8.44 5.78 8.36
N SER A 160 -8.32 5.25 7.15
CA SER A 160 -9.21 4.20 6.65
C SER A 160 -8.44 3.04 6.03
N ASN A 161 -8.85 1.83 6.37
CA ASN A 161 -8.44 0.59 5.74
C ASN A 161 -9.72 -0.23 5.45
N PRO A 162 -10.10 -0.43 4.18
CA PRO A 162 -9.41 -0.03 2.93
C PRO A 162 -9.21 1.48 2.78
N HIS A 163 -8.16 1.88 2.04
CA HIS A 163 -7.75 3.28 1.88
C HIS A 163 -8.77 4.08 1.04
N LEU A 164 -9.58 4.89 1.71
CA LEU A 164 -10.62 5.73 1.09
C LEU A 164 -10.37 7.22 1.31
N ASP A 165 -9.46 7.60 2.20
CA ASP A 165 -9.23 8.97 2.64
C ASP A 165 -7.86 9.56 2.25
N GLN A 166 -7.11 8.90 1.37
CA GLN A 166 -5.79 9.33 0.91
C GLN A 166 -5.80 10.79 0.44
N ARG A 167 -6.75 11.15 -0.43
CA ARG A 167 -6.87 12.52 -0.95
C ARG A 167 -7.14 13.53 0.15
N ASP A 168 -8.00 13.20 1.11
CA ASP A 168 -8.33 14.09 2.23
C ASP A 168 -7.10 14.32 3.13
N ARG A 169 -6.26 13.28 3.34
CA ARG A 169 -5.00 13.45 4.08
C ARG A 169 -4.02 14.34 3.33
N GLY A 170 -3.99 14.22 2.02
CA GLY A 170 -3.21 15.13 1.18
C GLY A 170 -3.68 16.59 1.29
N VAL A 171 -4.99 16.84 1.28
CA VAL A 171 -5.55 18.19 1.48
C VAL A 171 -5.18 18.70 2.88
N GLU A 172 -5.36 17.90 3.94
CA GLU A 172 -5.00 18.24 5.32
C GLU A 172 -3.52 18.64 5.46
N ALA A 173 -2.62 17.87 4.85
CA ALA A 173 -1.19 18.16 4.84
C ALA A 173 -0.86 19.49 4.12
N ALA A 174 -1.51 19.72 2.97
CA ALA A 174 -1.31 20.95 2.21
C ALA A 174 -1.85 22.19 2.94
N GLU A 175 -3.01 22.08 3.59
CA GLU A 175 -3.56 23.17 4.43
C GLU A 175 -2.67 23.46 5.62
N MET A 176 -2.16 22.43 6.30
CA MET A 176 -1.22 22.55 7.41
C MET A 176 0.08 23.24 6.95
N MET A 177 0.63 22.85 5.80
CA MET A 177 1.78 23.49 5.18
C MET A 177 1.56 24.98 4.96
N VAL A 178 0.41 25.37 4.40
CA VAL A 178 0.13 26.77 4.08
C VAL A 178 -0.07 27.61 5.36
N LYS A 179 -0.76 27.08 6.36
CA LYS A 179 -0.93 27.73 7.66
C LYS A 179 0.42 27.94 8.37
N MET A 180 1.29 26.91 8.34
CA MET A 180 2.65 27.01 8.88
C MET A 180 3.47 28.08 8.16
N LEU A 181 3.45 28.10 6.80
CA LEU A 181 4.16 29.11 6.00
C LEU A 181 3.66 30.55 6.22
N ARG A 182 2.40 30.70 6.64
CA ARG A 182 1.81 32.01 7.01
C ARG A 182 2.08 32.40 8.47
N GLY A 183 2.65 31.48 9.26
CA GLY A 183 2.87 31.68 10.69
C GLY A 183 1.57 31.65 11.52
N GLU A 184 0.52 31.02 11.01
CA GLU A 184 -0.78 30.87 11.67
C GLU A 184 -0.77 29.73 12.68
N ILE A 185 0.07 28.72 12.46
CA ILE A 185 0.29 27.57 13.36
C ILE A 185 1.78 27.23 13.44
N ASN A 186 2.17 26.55 14.51
CA ASN A 186 3.51 26.02 14.71
C ASN A 186 3.44 24.50 15.03
N PRO A 187 3.31 23.62 14.01
CA PRO A 187 3.14 22.19 14.25
C PRO A 187 4.27 21.61 15.10
N CYS A 188 3.89 20.88 16.13
CA CYS A 188 4.79 20.10 16.98
C CYS A 188 4.30 18.66 17.01
N GLN A 189 5.06 17.74 16.41
CA GLN A 189 4.68 16.33 16.37
C GLN A 189 5.37 15.52 17.46
N LYS A 190 4.63 14.58 18.03
CA LYS A 190 5.09 13.60 19.01
C LYS A 190 4.65 12.22 18.60
N ALA A 191 5.47 11.21 18.86
CA ALA A 191 5.16 9.83 18.53
C ALA A 191 5.38 8.90 19.73
N VAL A 192 4.57 7.85 19.83
CA VAL A 192 4.72 6.75 20.78
C VAL A 192 4.76 5.45 20.00
N PHE A 193 5.69 4.57 20.38
CA PHE A 193 5.94 3.27 19.78
C PHE A 193 5.60 2.17 20.80
N PRO A 194 4.32 1.76 20.91
CA PRO A 194 3.96 0.66 21.80
C PRO A 194 4.64 -0.63 21.34
N PRO A 195 5.06 -1.53 22.25
CA PRO A 195 5.59 -2.83 21.88
C PRO A 195 4.44 -3.75 21.43
N PHE A 196 3.86 -3.42 20.27
CA PHE A 196 2.63 -4.01 19.79
C PHE A 196 2.60 -4.07 18.26
N ILE A 197 2.09 -5.17 17.73
CA ILE A 197 1.88 -5.41 16.31
C ILE A 197 0.42 -5.80 16.12
N MET A 198 -0.29 -5.09 15.26
CA MET A 198 -1.65 -5.47 14.86
C MET A 198 -1.58 -6.59 13.81
N ASN A 199 -2.28 -7.69 14.06
CA ASN A 199 -2.44 -8.70 13.02
C ASN A 199 -3.15 -8.09 11.80
N ILE A 200 -2.68 -8.41 10.59
CA ILE A 200 -3.22 -7.86 9.33
C ILE A 200 -4.73 -8.12 9.18
N GLU A 201 -5.23 -9.24 9.69
CA GLU A 201 -6.67 -9.58 9.67
C GLU A 201 -7.54 -8.66 10.53
N LYS A 202 -6.93 -7.90 11.44
CA LYS A 202 -7.60 -7.00 12.40
C LYS A 202 -7.42 -5.53 12.07
N GLN A 203 -6.88 -5.22 10.92
CA GLN A 203 -6.55 -3.85 10.51
C GLN A 203 -7.69 -3.12 9.78
N CYS A 204 -8.86 -3.75 9.57
CA CYS A 204 -10.02 -3.10 8.95
C CYS A 204 -10.61 -2.02 9.87
N THR A 205 -10.57 -0.75 9.45
CA THR A 205 -10.99 0.38 10.29
C THR A 205 -12.51 0.54 10.44
N THR A 206 -13.29 -0.20 9.67
CA THR A 206 -14.76 -0.23 9.79
C THR A 206 -15.27 -1.35 10.70
N GLU A 207 -14.37 -2.19 11.22
CA GLU A 207 -14.67 -3.34 12.06
C GLU A 207 -13.97 -3.25 13.43
N THR A 208 -14.58 -3.82 14.45
CA THR A 208 -13.96 -3.98 15.79
C THR A 208 -12.77 -4.95 15.67
N PRO A 209 -11.60 -4.65 16.28
CA PRO A 209 -11.37 -3.62 17.29
C PRO A 209 -10.90 -2.26 16.72
N CYS A 210 -10.45 -2.17 15.48
CA CYS A 210 -9.95 -0.93 14.89
C CYS A 210 -10.97 0.19 14.92
N LYS A 211 -12.22 -0.07 14.55
CA LYS A 211 -13.29 0.93 14.54
C LYS A 211 -13.35 1.73 15.84
N GLU A 212 -13.38 1.05 16.98
CA GLU A 212 -13.48 1.69 18.29
C GLU A 212 -12.24 2.53 18.65
N LEU A 213 -11.07 2.07 18.18
CA LEU A 213 -9.82 2.79 18.39
C LEU A 213 -9.77 4.07 17.55
N TYR A 214 -10.15 3.99 16.28
CA TYR A 214 -10.20 5.15 15.38
C TYR A 214 -11.29 6.15 15.77
N GLU A 215 -12.49 5.70 16.19
CA GLU A 215 -13.53 6.57 16.74
C GLU A 215 -13.07 7.31 18.00
N HIS A 216 -12.22 6.68 18.82
CA HIS A 216 -11.62 7.33 19.98
C HIS A 216 -10.60 8.40 19.55
N ALA A 217 -9.73 8.11 18.60
CA ALA A 217 -8.79 9.07 18.06
C ALA A 217 -9.48 10.29 17.43
N GLU A 218 -10.64 10.10 16.77
CA GLU A 218 -11.45 11.21 16.25
C GLU A 218 -11.88 12.17 17.36
N LYS A 219 -12.39 11.62 18.48
CA LYS A 219 -12.81 12.44 19.65
C LYS A 219 -11.63 13.19 20.29
N LEU A 220 -10.45 12.56 20.33
CA LEU A 220 -9.24 13.20 20.83
C LEU A 220 -8.77 14.35 19.94
N ARG A 221 -8.99 14.22 18.63
CA ARG A 221 -8.62 15.24 17.63
C ARG A 221 -9.46 16.51 17.73
N GLU A 222 -10.68 16.43 18.30
CA GLU A 222 -11.52 17.60 18.54
C GLU A 222 -11.05 18.48 19.70
N ARG A 223 -10.00 18.07 20.44
CA ARG A 223 -9.45 18.85 21.56
C ARG A 223 -8.72 20.09 21.07
N ASP A 224 -8.87 21.17 21.81
CA ASP A 224 -8.18 22.43 21.52
C ASP A 224 -6.65 22.22 21.46
N GLY A 225 -6.02 22.83 20.47
CA GLY A 225 -4.58 22.74 20.23
C GLY A 225 -4.11 21.48 19.49
N ILE A 226 -4.97 20.49 19.27
CA ILE A 226 -4.62 19.30 18.48
C ILE A 226 -4.92 19.58 17.00
N LEU A 227 -3.88 19.45 16.16
CA LEU A 227 -3.98 19.65 14.72
C LEU A 227 -4.27 18.33 13.98
N SER A 228 -3.69 17.22 14.42
CA SER A 228 -3.90 15.89 13.82
C SER A 228 -3.53 14.76 14.78
N ILE A 229 -4.16 13.60 14.60
CA ILE A 229 -3.78 12.33 15.26
C ILE A 229 -3.82 11.22 14.20
N SER A 230 -2.79 10.40 14.18
CA SER A 230 -2.67 9.25 13.31
C SER A 230 -2.37 7.98 14.12
N ILE A 231 -3.03 6.88 13.74
CA ILE A 231 -2.74 5.54 14.21
C ILE A 231 -2.09 4.82 13.05
N LEU A 232 -0.82 4.50 13.17
CA LEU A 232 -0.09 3.70 12.19
C LEU A 232 -0.14 2.26 12.67
N GLN A 233 -0.79 1.40 11.89
CA GLN A 233 -1.04 0.01 12.26
C GLN A 233 0.22 -0.85 12.15
N GLY A 234 1.14 -0.45 11.27
CA GLY A 234 2.35 -1.17 10.96
C GLY A 234 2.16 -2.23 9.87
N PHE A 235 3.26 -2.59 9.23
CA PHE A 235 3.33 -3.63 8.21
C PHE A 235 4.07 -4.85 8.75
N PRO A 236 3.38 -5.94 9.11
CA PRO A 236 3.97 -7.07 9.82
C PRO A 236 4.86 -7.97 8.94
N TYR A 237 4.89 -7.76 7.63
CA TYR A 237 5.72 -8.53 6.69
C TYR A 237 7.11 -7.91 6.44
N ALA A 238 7.51 -6.91 7.23
CA ALA A 238 8.87 -6.36 7.20
C ALA A 238 9.62 -6.72 8.48
N ASP A 239 10.66 -7.54 8.39
CA ASP A 239 11.54 -7.90 9.51
C ASP A 239 12.61 -6.81 9.71
N VAL A 240 12.17 -5.69 10.28
CA VAL A 240 13.00 -4.52 10.58
C VAL A 240 12.79 -4.07 12.03
N SER A 241 13.74 -3.31 12.59
CA SER A 241 13.67 -2.84 13.98
C SER A 241 12.47 -1.93 14.25
N GLU A 242 12.01 -1.22 13.25
CA GLU A 242 10.87 -0.27 13.30
C GLU A 242 9.51 -0.96 13.16
N MET A 243 9.48 -2.27 12.86
CA MET A 243 8.25 -3.00 12.65
C MET A 243 7.34 -2.95 13.88
N GLY A 244 6.12 -2.46 13.69
CA GLY A 244 5.11 -2.35 14.74
C GLY A 244 4.16 -1.18 14.56
N SER A 245 3.17 -1.13 15.46
CA SER A 245 2.22 -0.03 15.47
C SER A 245 2.82 1.21 16.12
N ALA A 246 2.42 2.39 15.63
CA ALA A 246 2.83 3.67 16.21
C ALA A 246 1.64 4.63 16.31
N LEU A 247 1.70 5.53 17.26
CA LEU A 247 0.73 6.60 17.47
C LEU A 247 1.44 7.93 17.28
N LEU A 248 0.86 8.81 16.50
CA LEU A 248 1.42 10.12 16.17
C LEU A 248 0.39 11.20 16.43
N ALA A 249 0.76 12.26 17.15
CA ALA A 249 -0.09 13.42 17.34
C ALA A 249 0.67 14.71 16.98
N ILE A 250 -0.04 15.66 16.41
CA ILE A 250 0.47 16.98 16.04
C ILE A 250 -0.34 18.02 16.79
N SER A 251 0.33 18.87 17.58
CA SER A 251 -0.27 20.01 18.27
C SER A 251 0.17 21.34 17.68
N ASP A 252 -0.56 22.42 17.97
CA ASP A 252 -0.14 23.78 17.65
C ASP A 252 0.72 24.31 18.82
N GLY A 253 2.03 24.20 18.65
CA GLY A 253 3.01 24.45 19.70
C GLY A 253 3.28 23.23 20.59
N ASP A 254 4.35 23.33 21.41
CA ASP A 254 4.80 22.30 22.34
C ASP A 254 4.29 22.61 23.77
N ASP A 255 2.99 22.41 24.00
CA ASP A 255 2.31 22.70 25.28
C ASP A 255 1.98 21.43 26.09
N GLY A 256 2.44 20.27 25.61
CA GLY A 256 2.18 18.95 26.20
C GLY A 256 0.80 18.38 25.88
N SER A 257 0.05 18.98 24.96
CA SER A 257 -1.27 18.47 24.54
C SER A 257 -1.16 17.22 23.70
N ALA A 258 -0.15 17.15 22.81
CA ALA A 258 0.12 15.98 21.99
C ALA A 258 0.48 14.75 22.85
N GLU A 259 1.34 14.92 23.85
CA GLU A 259 1.72 13.84 24.77
C GLU A 259 0.51 13.27 25.52
N LYS A 260 -0.37 14.14 26.02
CA LYS A 260 -1.58 13.72 26.78
C LYS A 260 -2.54 12.89 25.94
N VAL A 261 -2.78 13.27 24.67
CA VAL A 261 -3.66 12.50 23.79
C VAL A 261 -3.02 11.19 23.39
N LEU A 262 -1.69 11.16 23.21
CA LEU A 262 -0.95 9.94 22.91
C LEU A 262 -0.93 8.95 24.09
N GLU A 263 -0.80 9.44 25.33
CA GLU A 263 -0.90 8.62 26.54
C GLU A 263 -2.26 7.94 26.63
N GLU A 264 -3.35 8.71 26.48
CA GLU A 264 -4.72 8.18 26.52
C GLU A 264 -5.00 7.17 25.40
N LEU A 265 -4.55 7.49 24.18
CA LEU A 265 -4.72 6.59 23.02
C LEU A 265 -3.90 5.31 23.16
N SER A 266 -2.66 5.43 23.67
CA SER A 266 -1.77 4.29 23.94
C SER A 266 -2.35 3.36 25.02
N GLU A 267 -2.92 3.92 26.09
CA GLU A 267 -3.59 3.14 27.13
C GLU A 267 -4.80 2.39 26.56
N LYS A 268 -5.62 3.04 25.74
CA LYS A 268 -6.76 2.38 25.07
C LYS A 268 -6.29 1.24 24.16
N LEU A 269 -5.28 1.47 23.32
CA LEU A 269 -4.71 0.44 22.45
C LEU A 269 -4.20 -0.74 23.25
N TRP A 270 -3.41 -0.48 24.29
CA TRP A 270 -2.82 -1.51 25.13
C TRP A 270 -3.88 -2.36 25.87
N ASN A 271 -4.93 -1.72 26.36
CA ASN A 271 -6.02 -2.40 27.05
C ASN A 271 -6.86 -3.28 26.11
N SER A 272 -6.91 -2.97 24.81
CA SER A 272 -7.61 -3.76 23.80
C SER A 272 -6.73 -4.74 23.02
N ARG A 273 -5.41 -4.82 23.32
CA ARG A 273 -4.42 -5.54 22.51
C ARG A 273 -4.77 -7.01 22.19
N SER A 274 -5.40 -7.73 23.12
CA SER A 274 -5.79 -9.13 22.90
C SER A 274 -6.90 -9.31 21.85
N GLN A 275 -7.57 -8.22 21.45
CA GLN A 275 -8.61 -8.27 20.42
C GLN A 275 -8.01 -8.20 18.99
N PHE A 276 -6.72 -7.84 18.90
CA PHE A 276 -6.00 -7.75 17.64
C PHE A 276 -5.26 -9.03 17.25
N ASP A 277 -5.43 -10.11 18.03
CA ASP A 277 -4.90 -11.40 17.67
C ASP A 277 -5.62 -11.94 16.41
N GLY A 278 -4.87 -12.41 15.43
CA GLY A 278 -5.41 -13.07 14.25
C GLY A 278 -5.84 -14.50 14.57
N ALA A 279 -6.84 -14.98 13.87
CA ALA A 279 -7.35 -16.35 14.01
C ALA A 279 -7.54 -16.96 12.61
N GLY A 280 -6.49 -16.92 11.79
CA GLY A 280 -6.50 -17.57 10.49
C GLY A 280 -6.91 -19.05 10.64
N VAL A 281 -7.64 -19.55 9.66
CA VAL A 281 -8.05 -20.96 9.60
C VAL A 281 -7.04 -21.70 8.73
N ASP A 282 -6.55 -22.86 9.18
CA ASP A 282 -5.69 -23.68 8.36
C ASP A 282 -6.46 -24.24 7.14
N LEU A 283 -5.71 -24.57 6.10
CA LEU A 283 -6.29 -24.92 4.80
C LEU A 283 -7.21 -26.16 4.87
N GLU A 284 -6.87 -27.16 5.66
CA GLU A 284 -7.69 -28.39 5.78
C GLU A 284 -9.02 -28.09 6.46
N THR A 285 -8.99 -27.38 7.58
CA THR A 285 -10.19 -26.90 8.27
C THR A 285 -11.06 -26.02 7.38
N ALA A 286 -10.45 -25.17 6.56
CA ALA A 286 -11.19 -24.35 5.58
C ALA A 286 -11.90 -25.23 4.53
N MET A 287 -11.24 -26.26 4.00
CA MET A 287 -11.84 -27.17 3.03
C MET A 287 -12.99 -28.00 3.63
N GLU A 288 -12.82 -28.51 4.85
CA GLU A 288 -13.88 -29.23 5.57
C GLU A 288 -15.13 -28.36 5.77
N SER A 289 -14.93 -27.09 6.16
CA SER A 289 -16.02 -26.14 6.41
C SER A 289 -16.85 -25.81 5.16
N LEU A 290 -16.28 -25.94 3.95
CA LEU A 290 -17.02 -25.70 2.71
C LEU A 290 -18.21 -26.64 2.52
N ASN A 291 -18.20 -27.82 3.12
CA ASN A 291 -19.31 -28.77 3.04
C ASN A 291 -20.55 -28.32 3.81
N GLU A 292 -20.38 -27.42 4.78
CA GLU A 292 -21.45 -26.92 5.66
C GLU A 292 -21.97 -25.55 5.21
N ILE A 293 -21.23 -24.86 4.34
CA ILE A 293 -21.56 -23.51 3.87
C ILE A 293 -22.45 -23.58 2.63
N THR A 294 -23.53 -22.81 2.64
CA THR A 294 -24.41 -22.65 1.48
C THR A 294 -24.20 -21.29 0.83
N GLY A 295 -24.12 -21.26 -0.50
CA GLY A 295 -23.97 -20.03 -1.27
C GLY A 295 -22.56 -19.80 -1.79
N ARG A 296 -22.22 -18.52 -2.08
CA ARG A 296 -20.88 -18.15 -2.57
C ARG A 296 -19.96 -17.90 -1.40
N THR A 297 -18.81 -18.56 -1.41
CA THR A 297 -17.78 -18.41 -0.38
C THR A 297 -16.53 -17.80 -0.98
N CYS A 298 -15.94 -16.81 -0.33
CA CYS A 298 -14.65 -16.24 -0.65
C CYS A 298 -13.63 -16.76 0.37
N LEU A 299 -12.61 -17.45 -0.12
CA LEU A 299 -11.46 -17.88 0.68
C LEU A 299 -10.32 -16.89 0.41
N LEU A 300 -9.79 -16.28 1.47
CA LEU A 300 -8.67 -15.36 1.39
C LEU A 300 -7.38 -16.10 1.69
N ASP A 301 -6.51 -16.24 0.67
CA ASP A 301 -5.15 -16.76 0.85
C ASP A 301 -4.27 -15.64 1.41
N MET A 302 -4.13 -15.62 2.74
CA MET A 302 -3.34 -14.59 3.43
C MET A 302 -1.84 -14.70 3.13
N GLY A 303 -1.35 -15.90 2.78
CA GLY A 303 0.04 -16.14 2.42
C GLY A 303 0.40 -15.68 1.01
N ASP A 304 -0.58 -15.50 0.12
CA ASP A 304 -0.35 -15.04 -1.26
C ASP A 304 -1.06 -13.71 -1.57
N ASN A 305 -1.13 -12.82 -0.60
CA ASN A 305 -1.69 -11.49 -0.76
C ASN A 305 -0.73 -10.54 -1.48
N VAL A 306 -1.10 -10.07 -2.66
CA VAL A 306 -0.33 -9.07 -3.43
C VAL A 306 -0.14 -7.76 -2.65
N GLY A 307 -1.15 -7.32 -1.89
CA GLY A 307 -1.04 -6.17 -0.99
C GLY A 307 -0.04 -6.40 0.13
N GLY A 308 0.24 -7.65 0.51
CA GLY A 308 1.30 -8.02 1.44
C GLY A 308 2.64 -8.31 0.76
N GLY A 309 2.80 -8.00 -0.53
CA GLY A 309 4.04 -8.17 -1.27
C GLY A 309 4.29 -9.57 -1.81
N SER A 310 3.31 -10.49 -1.77
CA SER A 310 3.48 -11.85 -2.28
C SER A 310 3.63 -11.90 -3.79
N PRO A 311 4.16 -13.01 -4.33
CA PRO A 311 4.29 -13.23 -5.77
C PRO A 311 2.96 -13.33 -6.55
N ALA A 312 1.84 -13.67 -5.90
CA ALA A 312 0.55 -13.94 -6.53
C ALA A 312 0.53 -15.18 -7.44
N ASP A 313 1.42 -16.12 -7.22
CA ASP A 313 1.50 -17.38 -7.98
C ASP A 313 1.28 -18.61 -7.11
N GLY A 314 0.72 -18.43 -5.90
CA GLY A 314 0.45 -19.49 -4.94
C GLY A 314 -0.49 -20.57 -5.46
N THR A 315 -0.14 -21.82 -5.18
CA THR A 315 -0.87 -23.00 -5.66
C THR A 315 -1.51 -23.83 -4.56
N LEU A 316 -1.28 -23.47 -3.29
CA LEU A 316 -1.75 -24.27 -2.15
C LEU A 316 -3.28 -24.37 -2.11
N LEU A 317 -3.97 -23.23 -2.20
CA LEU A 317 -5.43 -23.16 -2.24
C LEU A 317 -6.00 -23.86 -3.47
N ALA A 318 -5.43 -23.64 -4.65
CA ALA A 318 -5.89 -24.27 -5.87
C ALA A 318 -5.75 -25.81 -5.82
N LYS A 319 -4.63 -26.32 -5.27
CA LYS A 319 -4.44 -27.77 -5.06
C LYS A 319 -5.44 -28.35 -4.08
N ALA A 320 -5.73 -27.66 -2.98
CA ALA A 320 -6.73 -28.09 -2.01
C ALA A 320 -8.13 -28.19 -2.65
N LEU A 321 -8.54 -27.15 -3.41
CA LEU A 321 -9.81 -27.15 -4.14
C LEU A 321 -9.92 -28.32 -5.13
N MET A 322 -8.84 -28.65 -5.82
CA MET A 322 -8.79 -29.81 -6.72
C MET A 322 -8.84 -31.14 -5.97
N THR A 323 -8.11 -31.26 -4.87
CA THR A 323 -8.03 -32.50 -4.06
C THR A 323 -9.36 -32.84 -3.41
N HIS A 324 -10.06 -31.82 -2.89
CA HIS A 324 -11.37 -31.96 -2.26
C HIS A 324 -12.52 -31.92 -3.29
N LEU A 325 -12.21 -31.87 -4.59
CA LEU A 325 -13.18 -31.87 -5.68
C LEU A 325 -14.27 -30.78 -5.53
N VAL A 326 -13.86 -29.57 -5.12
CA VAL A 326 -14.76 -28.43 -4.97
C VAL A 326 -15.19 -27.92 -6.35
N GLU A 327 -16.38 -28.34 -6.79
CA GLU A 327 -16.93 -27.94 -8.07
C GLU A 327 -17.19 -26.43 -8.14
N ARG A 328 -17.07 -25.84 -9.34
CA ARG A 328 -17.30 -24.41 -9.61
C ARG A 328 -16.45 -23.48 -8.73
N SER A 329 -15.23 -23.89 -8.46
CA SER A 329 -14.23 -23.08 -7.81
C SER A 329 -13.47 -22.18 -8.78
N PHE A 330 -12.97 -21.05 -8.28
CA PHE A 330 -12.26 -20.06 -9.09
C PHE A 330 -11.06 -19.51 -8.31
N VAL A 331 -9.91 -19.38 -8.99
CA VAL A 331 -8.71 -18.74 -8.46
C VAL A 331 -8.07 -17.81 -9.49
N CYS A 332 -7.34 -16.80 -9.01
CA CYS A 332 -6.51 -15.91 -9.82
C CYS A 332 -5.04 -16.27 -9.58
N ILE A 333 -4.25 -16.44 -10.63
CA ILE A 333 -2.82 -16.77 -10.52
C ILE A 333 -2.03 -15.93 -11.52
N TYR A 334 -1.03 -15.23 -11.05
CA TYR A 334 -0.04 -14.57 -11.88
C TYR A 334 0.93 -15.61 -12.44
N ASP A 335 0.86 -15.84 -13.76
CA ASP A 335 1.74 -16.77 -14.46
C ASP A 335 1.85 -16.38 -15.93
N PRO A 336 2.77 -15.48 -16.29
CA PRO A 336 2.93 -15.01 -17.67
C PRO A 336 3.18 -16.13 -18.67
N TYR A 337 3.97 -17.15 -18.27
CA TYR A 337 4.31 -18.25 -19.15
C TYR A 337 3.11 -19.16 -19.45
N ALA A 338 2.37 -19.56 -18.42
CA ALA A 338 1.15 -20.35 -18.59
C ALA A 338 0.08 -19.58 -19.38
N THR A 339 -0.05 -18.27 -19.12
CA THR A 339 -0.94 -17.39 -19.86
C THR A 339 -0.61 -17.37 -21.35
N GLU A 340 0.67 -17.25 -21.70
CA GLU A 340 1.10 -17.23 -23.11
C GLU A 340 0.83 -18.56 -23.81
N LEU A 341 1.11 -19.68 -23.15
CA LEU A 341 0.80 -21.01 -23.70
C LEU A 341 -0.71 -21.19 -23.92
N ALA A 342 -1.55 -20.78 -22.97
CA ALA A 342 -3.01 -20.83 -23.11
C ALA A 342 -3.50 -19.95 -24.28
N CYS A 343 -2.97 -18.74 -24.40
CA CYS A 343 -3.30 -17.84 -25.52
C CYS A 343 -2.91 -18.42 -26.88
N ASN A 344 -1.74 -19.06 -26.98
CA ASN A 344 -1.26 -19.65 -28.19
C ASN A 344 -2.06 -20.90 -28.62
N ALA A 345 -2.58 -21.67 -27.63
CA ALA A 345 -3.47 -22.79 -27.90
C ALA A 345 -4.82 -22.34 -28.48
N GLY A 346 -5.33 -21.20 -28.03
CA GLY A 346 -6.60 -20.63 -28.50
C GLY A 346 -7.83 -21.16 -27.76
N ILE A 347 -8.90 -20.38 -27.82
CA ILE A 347 -10.18 -20.66 -27.14
C ILE A 347 -10.75 -22.01 -27.61
N GLY A 348 -11.24 -22.81 -26.68
CA GLY A 348 -11.87 -24.11 -26.94
C GLY A 348 -10.92 -25.29 -26.96
N HIS A 349 -9.61 -25.07 -27.06
CA HIS A 349 -8.61 -26.14 -27.09
C HIS A 349 -8.22 -26.60 -25.68
N SER A 350 -7.84 -27.87 -25.57
CA SER A 350 -7.30 -28.43 -24.31
C SER A 350 -5.78 -28.58 -24.45
N ILE A 351 -5.08 -28.20 -23.37
CA ILE A 351 -3.61 -28.31 -23.29
C ILE A 351 -3.18 -28.74 -21.90
N MET A 352 -2.01 -29.36 -21.80
CA MET A 352 -1.34 -29.57 -20.51
C MET A 352 -0.59 -28.32 -20.11
N LEU A 353 -0.89 -27.77 -18.92
CA LEU A 353 -0.21 -26.61 -18.36
C LEU A 353 0.44 -26.93 -17.02
N GLN A 354 1.55 -26.25 -16.77
CA GLN A 354 2.11 -26.08 -15.43
C GLN A 354 1.74 -24.67 -14.95
N ILE A 355 0.92 -24.57 -13.90
CA ILE A 355 0.32 -23.32 -13.44
C ILE A 355 0.85 -22.95 -12.05
N GLY A 356 1.31 -21.70 -11.91
CA GLY A 356 1.75 -21.10 -10.64
C GLY A 356 2.95 -21.79 -9.99
N GLY A 357 3.28 -21.40 -8.75
CA GLY A 357 4.32 -22.01 -7.92
C GLY A 357 5.73 -21.96 -8.55
N LYS A 358 6.06 -20.86 -9.25
CA LYS A 358 7.31 -20.71 -10.01
C LYS A 358 8.28 -19.71 -9.39
N THR A 359 7.79 -18.85 -8.50
CA THR A 359 8.59 -17.78 -7.89
C THR A 359 9.27 -18.18 -6.58
N GLY A 360 8.88 -19.28 -5.98
CA GLY A 360 9.50 -19.80 -4.75
C GLY A 360 8.82 -21.08 -4.29
N SER A 361 9.45 -21.81 -3.36
CA SER A 361 8.90 -23.08 -2.82
C SER A 361 7.80 -22.88 -1.80
N ASP A 362 7.75 -21.71 -1.15
CA ASP A 362 6.90 -21.46 0.01
C ASP A 362 5.42 -21.26 -0.38
N ASN A 363 5.17 -20.79 -1.61
CA ASN A 363 3.83 -20.61 -2.18
C ASN A 363 3.29 -21.88 -2.87
N GLY A 364 3.94 -23.01 -2.68
CA GLY A 364 3.60 -24.30 -3.29
C GLY A 364 4.42 -24.61 -4.55
N THR A 365 4.13 -25.74 -5.17
CA THR A 365 4.78 -26.20 -6.41
C THR A 365 3.81 -26.08 -7.58
N PRO A 366 4.28 -26.00 -8.85
CA PRO A 366 3.41 -25.89 -10.00
C PRO A 366 2.32 -26.98 -10.04
N ILE A 367 1.12 -26.61 -10.47
CA ILE A 367 0.03 -27.54 -10.78
C ILE A 367 0.18 -28.00 -12.20
N THR A 368 0.33 -29.31 -12.42
CA THR A 368 0.27 -29.87 -13.77
C THR A 368 -1.13 -30.41 -14.03
N ALA A 369 -1.85 -29.81 -14.96
CA ALA A 369 -3.22 -30.21 -15.27
C ALA A 369 -3.52 -30.05 -16.76
N GLU A 370 -4.38 -30.96 -17.28
CA GLU A 370 -5.07 -30.70 -18.53
C GLU A 370 -6.16 -29.70 -18.32
N VAL A 371 -6.12 -28.58 -19.09
CA VAL A 371 -7.08 -27.50 -18.98
C VAL A 371 -7.64 -27.13 -20.35
N LYS A 372 -8.91 -26.73 -20.37
CA LYS A 372 -9.57 -26.17 -21.54
C LYS A 372 -9.54 -24.66 -21.48
N VAL A 373 -9.07 -23.99 -22.53
CA VAL A 373 -9.08 -22.52 -22.64
C VAL A 373 -10.52 -22.03 -22.85
N ARG A 374 -11.04 -21.29 -21.87
CA ARG A 374 -12.42 -20.77 -21.87
C ARG A 374 -12.51 -19.39 -22.49
N GLY A 375 -11.50 -18.54 -22.27
CA GLY A 375 -11.46 -17.17 -22.78
C GLY A 375 -10.05 -16.59 -22.83
N ILE A 376 -9.86 -15.57 -23.69
CA ILE A 376 -8.61 -14.81 -23.83
C ILE A 376 -9.01 -13.35 -23.91
N TYR A 377 -8.40 -12.50 -23.04
CA TYR A 377 -8.79 -11.12 -22.84
C TYR A 377 -7.58 -10.18 -22.82
N SER A 378 -7.81 -8.89 -23.04
CA SER A 378 -6.75 -7.87 -22.96
C SER A 378 -6.27 -7.61 -21.54
N GLY A 379 -7.11 -7.91 -20.54
CA GLY A 379 -6.85 -7.67 -19.13
C GLY A 379 -7.02 -6.20 -18.71
N LYS A 380 -7.55 -5.35 -19.59
CA LYS A 380 -7.88 -3.95 -19.24
C LYS A 380 -9.29 -3.87 -18.72
N PHE A 381 -9.46 -3.14 -17.61
CA PHE A 381 -10.77 -2.89 -17.02
C PHE A 381 -10.82 -1.51 -16.36
N GLU A 382 -12.04 -1.04 -16.13
CA GLU A 382 -12.30 0.23 -15.45
C GLU A 382 -13.10 -0.02 -14.17
N GLU A 383 -12.64 0.62 -13.10
CA GLU A 383 -13.32 0.61 -11.81
C GLU A 383 -14.20 1.85 -11.69
N LYS A 384 -15.48 1.63 -11.40
CA LYS A 384 -16.46 2.72 -11.30
C LYS A 384 -16.27 3.58 -10.05
N GLN A 385 -15.70 3.00 -9.02
CA GLN A 385 -15.41 3.69 -7.76
C GLN A 385 -13.91 3.70 -7.54
N PRO A 386 -13.29 4.85 -7.20
CA PRO A 386 -11.89 4.91 -6.84
C PRO A 386 -11.60 3.93 -5.69
N ARG A 387 -10.59 3.11 -5.88
CA ARG A 387 -10.11 2.15 -4.88
C ARG A 387 -8.62 2.35 -4.65
N HIS A 388 -7.92 1.34 -4.16
CA HIS A 388 -6.50 1.40 -3.87
C HIS A 388 -5.68 2.16 -4.93
N GLY A 389 -4.87 3.12 -4.49
CA GLY A 389 -4.02 3.94 -5.35
C GLY A 389 -4.74 5.03 -6.13
N GLY A 390 -6.07 5.17 -6.00
CA GLY A 390 -6.84 6.26 -6.58
C GLY A 390 -7.01 6.24 -8.09
N PHE A 391 -6.67 5.14 -8.76
CA PHE A 391 -6.88 4.97 -10.20
C PHE A 391 -8.22 4.32 -10.50
N SER A 392 -8.77 4.62 -11.68
CA SER A 392 -10.01 4.00 -12.20
C SER A 392 -9.75 3.04 -13.37
N SER A 393 -8.62 3.16 -14.05
CA SER A 393 -8.24 2.30 -15.18
C SER A 393 -7.08 1.40 -14.78
N PHE A 394 -7.21 0.11 -15.06
CA PHE A 394 -6.26 -0.91 -14.68
C PHE A 394 -5.91 -1.83 -15.85
N ASP A 395 -4.74 -2.45 -15.78
CA ASP A 395 -4.24 -3.38 -16.79
C ASP A 395 -3.50 -4.54 -16.11
N GLN A 396 -4.17 -5.69 -16.00
CA GLN A 396 -3.58 -6.94 -15.49
C GLN A 396 -2.81 -7.71 -16.57
N GLY A 397 -2.62 -7.11 -17.73
CA GLY A 397 -1.97 -7.71 -18.89
C GLY A 397 -2.83 -8.75 -19.58
N LYS A 398 -2.27 -9.39 -20.61
CA LYS A 398 -2.97 -10.46 -21.31
C LYS A 398 -3.46 -11.50 -20.29
N THR A 399 -4.72 -11.89 -20.42
CA THR A 399 -5.40 -12.75 -19.46
C THR A 399 -6.01 -13.95 -20.17
N ALA A 400 -5.79 -15.15 -19.64
CA ALA A 400 -6.42 -16.38 -20.11
C ALA A 400 -7.25 -17.00 -18.98
N VAL A 401 -8.48 -17.37 -19.28
CA VAL A 401 -9.32 -18.13 -18.36
C VAL A 401 -9.30 -19.60 -18.82
N VAL A 402 -8.86 -20.48 -17.93
CA VAL A 402 -8.77 -21.91 -18.20
C VAL A 402 -9.54 -22.71 -17.15
N GLU A 403 -10.04 -23.86 -17.50
CA GLU A 403 -10.80 -24.75 -16.62
C GLU A 403 -10.30 -26.19 -16.74
N ASN A 404 -10.08 -26.83 -15.61
CA ASN A 404 -9.67 -28.22 -15.55
C ASN A 404 -10.87 -29.19 -15.44
N ASN A 405 -10.59 -30.48 -15.47
CA ASN A 405 -11.63 -31.53 -15.42
C ASN A 405 -12.29 -31.67 -14.02
N SER A 406 -11.75 -31.08 -12.95
CA SER A 406 -12.37 -31.06 -11.61
C SER A 406 -13.32 -29.89 -11.38
N GLY A 407 -13.49 -29.00 -12.36
CA GLY A 407 -14.34 -27.80 -12.25
C GLY A 407 -13.66 -26.59 -11.65
N LEU A 408 -12.33 -26.64 -11.45
CA LEU A 408 -11.57 -25.46 -11.06
C LEU A 408 -11.32 -24.57 -12.28
N THR A 409 -11.77 -23.33 -12.19
CA THR A 409 -11.47 -22.25 -13.15
C THR A 409 -10.30 -21.42 -12.65
N VAL A 410 -9.32 -21.17 -13.50
CA VAL A 410 -8.15 -20.34 -13.18
C VAL A 410 -8.10 -19.15 -14.14
N MET A 411 -8.06 -17.94 -13.60
CA MET A 411 -7.71 -16.73 -14.32
C MET A 411 -6.19 -16.54 -14.25
N LEU A 412 -5.53 -16.68 -15.39
CA LEU A 412 -4.09 -16.51 -15.55
C LEU A 412 -3.79 -15.10 -16.06
N THR A 413 -2.86 -14.39 -15.44
CA THR A 413 -2.49 -13.02 -15.83
C THR A 413 -1.00 -12.91 -16.18
N THR A 414 -0.67 -11.94 -17.05
CA THR A 414 0.73 -11.62 -17.39
C THR A 414 1.32 -10.47 -16.58
N LYS A 415 0.50 -9.74 -15.82
CA LYS A 415 0.98 -8.77 -14.83
C LYS A 415 0.48 -9.16 -13.45
N ARG A 416 1.33 -8.94 -12.46
CA ARG A 416 1.01 -9.21 -11.06
C ARG A 416 0.02 -8.15 -10.55
N MET A 417 -1.14 -8.60 -10.10
CA MET A 417 -2.21 -7.75 -9.59
C MET A 417 -3.10 -8.55 -8.63
N ALA A 418 -3.52 -7.91 -7.54
CA ALA A 418 -4.49 -8.52 -6.64
C ALA A 418 -5.86 -8.66 -7.32
N PRO A 419 -6.65 -9.70 -7.05
CA PRO A 419 -8.06 -9.78 -7.45
C PRO A 419 -8.91 -8.91 -6.51
N PHE A 420 -8.98 -7.61 -6.76
CA PHE A 420 -9.55 -6.63 -5.82
C PHE A 420 -10.95 -6.12 -6.19
N SER A 421 -11.47 -6.44 -7.37
CA SER A 421 -12.79 -5.94 -7.79
C SER A 421 -13.58 -6.93 -8.64
N LEU A 422 -14.91 -6.78 -8.62
CA LEU A 422 -15.80 -7.53 -9.51
C LEU A 422 -15.68 -7.09 -10.96
N GLU A 423 -15.40 -5.81 -11.23
CA GLU A 423 -15.21 -5.30 -12.59
C GLU A 423 -14.00 -5.96 -13.25
N GLN A 424 -12.95 -6.23 -12.48
CA GLN A 424 -11.79 -7.02 -12.93
C GLN A 424 -12.20 -8.42 -13.38
N LEU A 425 -13.01 -9.12 -12.59
CA LEU A 425 -13.47 -10.47 -12.91
C LEU A 425 -14.44 -10.44 -14.10
N TYR A 426 -15.39 -9.50 -14.12
CA TYR A 426 -16.34 -9.36 -15.23
C TYR A 426 -15.67 -8.98 -16.55
N SER A 427 -14.51 -8.35 -16.54
CA SER A 427 -13.73 -8.07 -17.75
C SER A 427 -13.23 -9.33 -18.46
N CYS A 428 -13.26 -10.47 -17.76
CA CYS A 428 -12.82 -11.78 -18.24
C CYS A 428 -13.96 -12.81 -18.39
N GLY A 429 -15.21 -12.36 -18.50
CA GLY A 429 -16.41 -13.18 -18.77
C GLY A 429 -17.07 -13.63 -17.46
#